data_b3aba0b4abef4807ebad078645703b37
#
_entry.id   b3aba0b4abef4807ebad078645703b37
#
_cell.length_a   1.000
_cell.length_b   1.000
_cell.length_c   1.000
_cell.angle_alpha   90.00
_cell.angle_beta   90.00
_cell.angle_gamma   90.00
#
_symmetry.space_group_name_H-M   'P 1'
#
loop_
_entity.id
_entity.type
_entity.pdbx_description
1 polymer ?
#
loop_
_entity_poly.entity_id
_entity_poly.type
_entity_poly.pdbx_seq_one_letter_code
_entity_poly.pdbx_strand_id
1 'polypeptide(L)'
;MGRVLIIGAGGVASVAAHKVAQNSDVFTDIMIASRTESKCKALAKAIEDKGLVPKGSIKTAHVDADNVPELVALFNSYKPDLVMNLALPYQDLTIMEACLQSGVSYLDTANYEPKDEAHFEYSWQWAFKERFEQAGLTAILGCGFDPGVTSIYTAYAAKHHFDEIRYLDIVDCNAGDHHKAFATNFNPEINIREITQKGLYWENGQWVETEPLEIHKPLNYPEIGPKESYLLHHEEIESLVKNHPTIKRARFWMTFGEQYLKHLEVIQNIGMSRIDEIEYTAEAADGSGPVKVKIVPLQFLKAVLPNPQDLGENYEGQTSIGCRIRGIKDGKERTYYVYNNCSHRAAYEETGMQGVSYTTGVPAMIGAMMFMKGIWKRPGVWNVEEFDPDPFMEQLNTQGLPWHEIFDGDLEL
;
A
#
# COMPACT_ATOMS: atom_id res chain seq x y z
N MET A 1 17.76 17.88 1.07
CA MET A 1 16.93 18.51 0.03
C MET A 1 17.28 17.84 -1.28
N GLY A 2 16.34 17.13 -1.89
CA GLY A 2 16.73 16.15 -2.88
C GLY A 2 15.74 15.99 -4.03
N ARG A 3 16.16 15.19 -5.02
CA ARG A 3 15.41 14.82 -6.21
C ARG A 3 14.67 13.53 -5.95
N VAL A 4 13.36 13.51 -6.21
CA VAL A 4 12.55 12.31 -6.12
C VAL A 4 12.00 11.93 -7.49
N LEU A 5 12.05 10.63 -7.77
CA LEU A 5 11.39 10.01 -8.92
C LEU A 5 10.24 9.14 -8.43
N ILE A 6 9.03 9.45 -8.83
CA ILE A 6 7.83 8.65 -8.56
C ILE A 6 7.56 7.76 -9.78
N ILE A 7 7.59 6.45 -9.61
CA ILE A 7 7.19 5.48 -10.63
C ILE A 7 5.76 5.04 -10.33
N GLY A 8 4.86 5.38 -11.25
CA GLY A 8 3.43 5.18 -11.12
C GLY A 8 2.65 6.48 -11.36
N ALA A 9 1.41 6.35 -11.82
CA ALA A 9 0.47 7.46 -12.01
C ALA A 9 -0.96 7.01 -11.67
N GLY A 10 -1.10 6.14 -10.67
CA GLY A 10 -2.33 5.68 -10.07
C GLY A 10 -2.79 6.58 -8.91
N GLY A 11 -3.84 6.16 -8.18
CA GLY A 11 -4.40 6.93 -7.07
C GLY A 11 -3.38 7.25 -5.98
N VAL A 12 -2.63 6.22 -5.53
CA VAL A 12 -1.57 6.37 -4.51
C VAL A 12 -0.47 7.34 -4.99
N ALA A 13 0.00 7.15 -6.23
CA ALA A 13 1.01 8.04 -6.81
C ALA A 13 0.51 9.48 -6.95
N SER A 14 -0.79 9.66 -7.24
CA SER A 14 -1.41 11.00 -7.29
C SER A 14 -1.37 11.69 -5.94
N VAL A 15 -1.74 10.99 -4.86
CA VAL A 15 -1.66 11.53 -3.49
C VAL A 15 -0.20 11.82 -3.12
N ALA A 16 0.69 10.86 -3.30
CA ALA A 16 2.10 11.02 -2.95
C ALA A 16 2.73 12.21 -3.67
N ALA A 17 2.45 12.37 -4.98
CA ALA A 17 2.97 13.50 -5.76
C ALA A 17 2.42 14.86 -5.28
N HIS A 18 1.13 14.93 -4.90
CA HIS A 18 0.57 16.14 -4.28
C HIS A 18 1.28 16.46 -2.96
N LYS A 19 1.47 15.46 -2.10
CA LYS A 19 2.14 15.63 -0.80
C LYS A 19 3.62 15.99 -0.95
N VAL A 20 4.31 15.38 -1.92
CA VAL A 20 5.70 15.75 -2.28
C VAL A 20 5.76 17.22 -2.70
N ALA A 21 4.84 17.67 -3.54
CA ALA A 21 4.77 19.05 -3.98
C ALA A 21 4.46 20.05 -2.85
N GLN A 22 3.62 19.67 -1.89
CA GLN A 22 3.33 20.47 -0.69
C GLN A 22 4.58 20.65 0.21
N ASN A 23 5.56 19.74 0.14
CA ASN A 23 6.78 19.74 0.92
C ASN A 23 8.00 20.08 0.05
N SER A 24 7.90 21.12 -0.78
CA SER A 24 8.95 21.54 -1.74
C SER A 24 10.25 22.03 -1.09
N ASP A 25 10.24 22.32 0.19
CA ASP A 25 11.44 22.59 1.00
C ASP A 25 12.31 21.34 1.19
N VAL A 26 11.70 20.16 1.18
CA VAL A 26 12.36 18.85 1.24
C VAL A 26 12.64 18.30 -0.17
N PHE A 27 11.64 18.34 -1.04
CA PHE A 27 11.66 17.78 -2.39
C PHE A 27 11.86 18.91 -3.42
N THR A 28 13.10 19.15 -3.80
CA THR A 28 13.47 20.30 -4.64
C THR A 28 13.33 20.06 -6.14
N ASP A 29 13.25 18.79 -6.56
CA ASP A 29 13.09 18.40 -7.98
C ASP A 29 12.24 17.13 -8.03
N ILE A 30 11.16 17.17 -8.81
CA ILE A 30 10.14 16.11 -8.85
C ILE A 30 10.03 15.59 -10.27
N MET A 31 10.07 14.27 -10.43
CA MET A 31 9.73 13.61 -11.69
C MET A 31 8.68 12.53 -11.45
N ILE A 32 7.72 12.41 -12.36
CA ILE A 32 6.70 11.35 -12.38
C ILE A 32 6.87 10.57 -13.66
N ALA A 33 7.02 9.25 -13.56
CA ALA A 33 7.20 8.37 -14.71
C ALA A 33 6.25 7.16 -14.67
N SER A 34 5.74 6.76 -15.81
CA SER A 34 4.93 5.55 -15.96
C SER A 34 4.86 5.11 -17.43
N ARG A 35 4.31 3.92 -17.70
CA ARG A 35 4.03 3.45 -19.07
C ARG A 35 3.09 4.36 -19.86
N THR A 36 2.27 5.15 -19.17
CA THR A 36 1.34 6.09 -19.78
C THR A 36 1.74 7.51 -19.42
N GLU A 37 2.69 8.07 -20.15
CA GLU A 37 3.23 9.41 -19.89
C GLU A 37 2.14 10.51 -19.87
N SER A 38 1.06 10.33 -20.63
CA SER A 38 -0.07 11.29 -20.62
C SER A 38 -0.73 11.39 -19.24
N LYS A 39 -0.80 10.30 -18.47
CA LYS A 39 -1.28 10.33 -17.08
C LYS A 39 -0.32 11.12 -16.18
N CYS A 40 0.99 10.94 -16.37
CA CYS A 40 2.01 11.71 -15.63
C CYS A 40 1.87 13.22 -15.91
N LYS A 41 1.69 13.60 -17.18
CA LYS A 41 1.48 14.99 -17.59
C LYS A 41 0.19 15.57 -17.00
N ALA A 42 -0.90 14.80 -17.01
CA ALA A 42 -2.16 15.23 -16.41
C ALA A 42 -2.04 15.47 -14.89
N LEU A 43 -1.35 14.55 -14.19
CA LEU A 43 -1.09 14.67 -12.76
C LEU A 43 -0.18 15.86 -12.44
N ALA A 44 0.92 16.03 -13.16
CA ALA A 44 1.81 17.19 -13.01
C ALA A 44 1.04 18.49 -13.18
N LYS A 45 0.24 18.57 -14.26
CA LYS A 45 -0.60 19.75 -14.53
C LYS A 45 -1.61 20.03 -13.39
N ALA A 46 -2.27 19.00 -12.85
CA ALA A 46 -3.23 19.14 -11.76
C ALA A 46 -2.58 19.73 -10.49
N ILE A 47 -1.36 19.27 -10.16
CA ILE A 47 -0.57 19.77 -9.01
C ILE A 47 -0.15 21.22 -9.23
N GLU A 48 0.35 21.55 -10.42
CA GLU A 48 0.80 22.88 -10.80
C GLU A 48 -0.36 23.89 -10.88
N ASP A 49 -1.53 23.47 -11.38
CA ASP A 49 -2.73 24.31 -11.43
C ASP A 49 -3.30 24.63 -10.03
N LYS A 50 -3.05 23.77 -9.03
CA LYS A 50 -3.32 24.07 -7.61
C LYS A 50 -2.30 25.06 -7.00
N GLY A 51 -1.26 25.41 -7.71
CA GLY A 51 -0.23 26.35 -7.25
C GLY A 51 0.70 25.79 -6.17
N LEU A 52 0.80 24.46 -6.04
CA LEU A 52 1.67 23.81 -5.05
C LEU A 52 3.15 23.94 -5.42
N VAL A 53 3.44 23.98 -6.71
CA VAL A 53 4.77 24.23 -7.28
C VAL A 53 4.66 25.10 -8.53
N PRO A 54 5.75 25.72 -9.00
CA PRO A 54 5.74 26.51 -10.24
C PRO A 54 5.30 25.70 -11.46
N LYS A 55 4.61 26.33 -12.40
CA LYS A 55 4.20 25.68 -13.66
C LYS A 55 5.43 25.23 -14.46
N GLY A 56 5.38 23.97 -14.94
CA GLY A 56 6.46 23.34 -15.71
C GLY A 56 7.65 22.87 -14.87
N SER A 57 7.52 22.87 -13.53
CA SER A 57 8.59 22.39 -12.64
C SER A 57 8.58 20.87 -12.45
N ILE A 58 7.44 20.21 -12.57
CA ILE A 58 7.34 18.77 -12.47
C ILE A 58 7.71 18.13 -13.81
N LYS A 59 8.76 17.32 -13.81
CA LYS A 59 9.18 16.56 -14.98
C LYS A 59 8.33 15.31 -15.15
N THR A 60 8.14 14.90 -16.39
CA THR A 60 7.43 13.65 -16.70
C THR A 60 8.22 12.81 -17.70
N ALA A 61 8.09 11.49 -17.62
CA ALA A 61 8.72 10.56 -18.53
C ALA A 61 7.84 9.32 -18.78
N HIS A 62 8.03 8.71 -19.96
CA HIS A 62 7.65 7.33 -20.20
C HIS A 62 8.68 6.41 -19.56
N VAL A 63 8.23 5.31 -18.92
CA VAL A 63 9.09 4.20 -18.50
C VAL A 63 8.28 2.93 -18.36
N ASP A 64 8.80 1.82 -18.88
CA ASP A 64 8.30 0.50 -18.56
C ASP A 64 9.05 -0.05 -17.33
N ALA A 65 8.33 -0.18 -16.22
CA ALA A 65 8.90 -0.66 -14.97
C ALA A 65 9.24 -2.17 -14.96
N ASP A 66 8.84 -2.92 -15.97
CA ASP A 66 9.30 -4.29 -16.22
C ASP A 66 10.65 -4.34 -16.99
N ASN A 67 11.19 -3.18 -17.42
CA ASN A 67 12.39 -3.09 -18.27
C ASN A 67 13.56 -2.44 -17.53
N VAL A 68 14.46 -3.25 -16.93
CA VAL A 68 15.64 -2.75 -16.19
C VAL A 68 16.51 -1.79 -17.00
N PRO A 69 16.91 -2.08 -18.26
CA PRO A 69 17.68 -1.13 -19.08
C PRO A 69 17.01 0.23 -19.25
N GLU A 70 15.71 0.30 -19.44
CA GLU A 70 14.96 1.55 -19.59
C GLU A 70 14.92 2.34 -18.27
N LEU A 71 14.67 1.65 -17.14
CA LEU A 71 14.76 2.24 -15.80
C LEU A 71 16.15 2.81 -15.53
N VAL A 72 17.22 2.06 -15.80
CA VAL A 72 18.61 2.50 -15.61
C VAL A 72 18.93 3.73 -16.46
N ALA A 73 18.49 3.76 -17.72
CA ALA A 73 18.67 4.93 -18.58
C ALA A 73 17.96 6.17 -18.00
N LEU A 74 16.74 6.02 -17.51
CA LEU A 74 15.98 7.10 -16.87
C LEU A 74 16.67 7.57 -15.58
N PHE A 75 17.08 6.65 -14.71
CA PHE A 75 17.72 7.00 -13.43
C PHE A 75 19.07 7.71 -13.66
N ASN A 76 19.87 7.24 -14.58
CA ASN A 76 21.16 7.88 -14.93
C ASN A 76 20.97 9.27 -15.56
N SER A 77 19.88 9.49 -16.30
CA SER A 77 19.54 10.78 -16.89
C SER A 77 19.06 11.78 -15.85
N TYR A 78 18.11 11.37 -15.00
CA TYR A 78 17.49 12.25 -14.00
C TYR A 78 18.32 12.36 -12.72
N LYS A 79 19.01 11.30 -12.32
CA LYS A 79 19.82 11.19 -11.10
C LYS A 79 19.02 11.50 -9.84
N PRO A 80 17.95 10.73 -9.54
CA PRO A 80 17.19 10.92 -8.31
C PRO A 80 18.02 10.50 -7.10
N ASP A 81 17.76 11.08 -5.94
CA ASP A 81 18.28 10.61 -4.66
C ASP A 81 17.50 9.40 -4.16
N LEU A 82 16.21 9.37 -4.49
CA LEU A 82 15.25 8.32 -4.11
C LEU A 82 14.28 8.03 -5.24
N VAL A 83 14.05 6.75 -5.51
CA VAL A 83 12.93 6.26 -6.31
C VAL A 83 11.81 5.82 -5.36
N MET A 84 10.61 6.39 -5.53
CA MET A 84 9.38 5.94 -4.91
C MET A 84 8.65 5.03 -5.91
N ASN A 85 8.63 3.74 -5.63
CA ASN A 85 7.89 2.78 -6.43
C ASN A 85 6.43 2.74 -5.97
N LEU A 86 5.57 3.36 -6.73
CA LEU A 86 4.12 3.40 -6.56
C LEU A 86 3.41 2.77 -7.78
N ALA A 87 4.11 1.87 -8.46
CA ALA A 87 3.58 0.97 -9.49
C ALA A 87 2.90 -0.25 -8.84
N LEU A 88 2.75 -1.33 -9.58
CA LEU A 88 2.23 -2.57 -9.01
C LEU A 88 3.38 -3.37 -8.35
N PRO A 89 3.08 -4.23 -7.37
CA PRO A 89 4.09 -5.02 -6.65
C PRO A 89 4.90 -5.95 -7.57
N TYR A 90 4.37 -6.29 -8.72
CA TYR A 90 5.06 -7.09 -9.74
C TYR A 90 6.37 -6.49 -10.26
N GLN A 91 6.57 -5.18 -10.12
CA GLN A 91 7.74 -4.45 -10.61
C GLN A 91 8.81 -4.20 -9.54
N ASP A 92 8.58 -4.56 -8.29
CA ASP A 92 9.49 -4.22 -7.18
C ASP A 92 10.92 -4.68 -7.42
N LEU A 93 11.11 -5.96 -7.76
CA LEU A 93 12.46 -6.51 -7.94
C LEU A 93 13.18 -5.90 -9.16
N THR A 94 12.44 -5.59 -10.22
CA THR A 94 12.98 -4.94 -11.42
C THR A 94 13.45 -3.52 -11.13
N ILE A 95 12.66 -2.77 -10.35
CA ILE A 95 13.01 -1.41 -9.96
C ILE A 95 14.17 -1.42 -8.95
N MET A 96 14.17 -2.35 -7.96
CA MET A 96 15.29 -2.52 -7.02
C MET A 96 16.59 -2.84 -7.75
N GLU A 97 16.55 -3.71 -8.76
CA GLU A 97 17.71 -4.03 -9.60
C GLU A 97 18.22 -2.79 -10.34
N ALA A 98 17.33 -2.00 -10.94
CA ALA A 98 17.69 -0.76 -11.62
C ALA A 98 18.27 0.29 -10.65
N CYS A 99 17.74 0.36 -9.42
CA CYS A 99 18.27 1.22 -8.35
C CYS A 99 19.72 0.86 -8.01
N LEU A 100 20.02 -0.42 -7.84
CA LEU A 100 21.41 -0.90 -7.59
C LEU A 100 22.35 -0.55 -8.72
N GLN A 101 21.94 -0.79 -9.99
CA GLN A 101 22.77 -0.50 -11.15
C GLN A 101 23.02 1.00 -11.35
N SER A 102 22.15 1.86 -10.84
CA SER A 102 22.23 3.31 -11.00
C SER A 102 22.73 4.04 -9.75
N GLY A 103 22.95 3.34 -8.63
CA GLY A 103 23.37 3.94 -7.37
C GLY A 103 22.30 4.82 -6.72
N VAL A 104 21.02 4.42 -6.77
CA VAL A 104 19.87 5.17 -6.28
C VAL A 104 19.15 4.39 -5.16
N SER A 105 18.68 5.08 -4.12
CA SER A 105 17.90 4.47 -3.05
C SER A 105 16.45 4.24 -3.46
N TYR A 106 15.77 3.33 -2.75
CA TYR A 106 14.45 2.79 -3.09
C TYR A 106 13.46 2.92 -1.95
N LEU A 107 12.17 3.09 -2.27
CA LEU A 107 11.04 3.01 -1.36
C LEU A 107 9.83 2.45 -2.10
N ASP A 108 9.06 1.57 -1.45
CA ASP A 108 7.76 1.07 -1.92
C ASP A 108 6.67 1.13 -0.84
N THR A 109 5.48 0.67 -1.19
CA THR A 109 4.29 0.65 -0.31
C THR A 109 3.69 -0.73 -0.11
N ALA A 110 4.29 -1.77 -0.69
CA ALA A 110 3.83 -3.16 -0.60
C ALA A 110 5.01 -4.10 -0.81
N ASN A 111 4.83 -5.41 -0.62
CA ASN A 111 5.84 -6.39 -0.95
C ASN A 111 5.71 -6.89 -2.41
N TYR A 112 6.78 -7.52 -2.92
CA TYR A 112 6.75 -8.17 -4.23
C TYR A 112 5.74 -9.30 -4.29
N GLU A 113 5.01 -9.35 -5.41
CA GLU A 113 4.08 -10.42 -5.74
C GLU A 113 4.36 -10.96 -7.15
N PRO A 114 4.52 -12.29 -7.35
CA PRO A 114 4.59 -12.89 -8.68
C PRO A 114 3.27 -12.71 -9.47
N LYS A 115 3.37 -12.51 -10.79
CA LYS A 115 2.17 -12.34 -11.65
C LYS A 115 1.34 -13.62 -11.79
N ASP A 116 1.99 -14.77 -11.73
CA ASP A 116 1.45 -16.10 -12.00
C ASP A 116 1.03 -16.86 -10.74
N GLU A 117 1.34 -16.35 -9.56
CA GLU A 117 1.01 -16.94 -8.27
C GLU A 117 0.59 -15.84 -7.28
N ALA A 118 -0.52 -16.06 -6.57
CA ALA A 118 -0.92 -15.19 -5.47
C ALA A 118 -0.12 -15.59 -4.21
N HIS A 119 1.03 -14.97 -4.04
CA HIS A 119 1.95 -15.25 -2.95
C HIS A 119 2.65 -13.99 -2.48
N PHE A 120 2.39 -13.60 -1.24
CA PHE A 120 2.90 -12.36 -0.63
C PHE A 120 3.97 -12.71 0.39
N GLU A 121 5.22 -12.32 0.14
CA GLU A 121 6.32 -12.43 1.12
C GLU A 121 7.45 -11.44 0.82
N TYR A 122 8.14 -11.01 1.86
CA TYR A 122 9.28 -10.10 1.75
C TYR A 122 10.61 -10.79 1.39
N SER A 123 10.67 -12.11 1.41
CA SER A 123 11.93 -12.85 1.24
C SER A 123 12.69 -12.47 -0.04
N TRP A 124 11.97 -12.25 -1.16
CA TRP A 124 12.57 -11.81 -2.42
C TRP A 124 13.24 -10.44 -2.34
N GLN A 125 12.61 -9.50 -1.64
CA GLN A 125 13.16 -8.16 -1.47
C GLN A 125 14.27 -8.15 -0.42
N TRP A 126 14.13 -8.90 0.67
CA TRP A 126 15.21 -9.06 1.67
C TRP A 126 16.47 -9.68 1.08
N ALA A 127 16.38 -10.51 0.05
CA ALA A 127 17.54 -11.07 -0.66
C ALA A 127 18.45 -10.00 -1.30
N PHE A 128 17.95 -8.79 -1.51
CA PHE A 128 18.75 -7.66 -1.99
C PHE A 128 19.59 -6.97 -0.90
N LYS A 129 19.41 -7.32 0.38
CA LYS A 129 19.97 -6.59 1.52
C LYS A 129 21.48 -6.37 1.42
N GLU A 130 22.26 -7.44 1.23
CA GLU A 130 23.73 -7.34 1.14
C GLU A 130 24.19 -6.46 -0.03
N ARG A 131 23.49 -6.53 -1.15
CA ARG A 131 23.82 -5.73 -2.34
C ARG A 131 23.57 -4.24 -2.09
N PHE A 132 22.48 -3.89 -1.44
CA PHE A 132 22.18 -2.52 -1.02
C PHE A 132 23.17 -2.01 0.04
N GLU A 133 23.56 -2.86 1.01
CA GLU A 133 24.60 -2.54 2.01
C GLU A 133 25.93 -2.24 1.36
N GLN A 134 26.39 -3.10 0.45
CA GLN A 134 27.66 -2.93 -0.27
C GLN A 134 27.67 -1.69 -1.16
N ALA A 135 26.53 -1.35 -1.74
CA ALA A 135 26.38 -0.14 -2.55
C ALA A 135 26.21 1.16 -1.73
N GLY A 136 26.05 1.06 -0.40
CA GLY A 136 25.77 2.20 0.47
C GLY A 136 24.38 2.80 0.26
N LEU A 137 23.44 2.02 -0.29
CA LEU A 137 22.08 2.44 -0.64
C LEU A 137 21.07 1.96 0.39
N THR A 138 19.97 2.68 0.51
CA THR A 138 18.84 2.32 1.38
C THR A 138 17.64 1.89 0.55
N ALA A 139 17.04 0.75 0.89
CA ALA A 139 15.70 0.39 0.45
C ALA A 139 14.75 0.35 1.65
N ILE A 140 13.64 1.07 1.55
CA ILE A 140 12.57 1.15 2.55
C ILE A 140 11.37 0.40 2.00
N LEU A 141 10.96 -0.66 2.70
CA LEU A 141 9.88 -1.55 2.25
C LEU A 141 8.60 -1.32 3.03
N GLY A 142 7.47 -1.42 2.30
CA GLY A 142 6.15 -1.39 2.88
C GLY A 142 5.82 -0.06 3.56
N CYS A 143 6.06 1.06 2.90
CA CYS A 143 5.83 2.39 3.44
C CYS A 143 4.47 2.96 2.98
N GLY A 144 3.41 2.16 3.12
CA GLY A 144 2.02 2.55 2.92
C GLY A 144 1.29 2.76 4.23
N PHE A 145 0.02 2.36 4.28
CA PHE A 145 -0.69 2.34 5.57
C PHE A 145 -0.63 0.95 6.21
N ASP A 146 -1.11 -0.05 5.52
CA ASP A 146 -1.02 -1.47 5.78
C ASP A 146 -0.55 -2.17 4.47
N PRO A 147 0.73 -2.52 4.39
CA PRO A 147 1.84 -2.29 5.34
C PRO A 147 2.29 -0.82 5.42
N GLY A 148 2.80 -0.43 6.58
CA GLY A 148 3.46 0.86 6.77
C GLY A 148 3.11 1.55 8.07
N VAL A 149 2.03 2.35 8.11
CA VAL A 149 1.62 3.04 9.35
C VAL A 149 1.30 2.04 10.46
N THR A 150 0.67 0.90 10.15
CA THR A 150 0.41 -0.18 11.11
C THR A 150 1.69 -0.78 11.68
N SER A 151 2.72 -0.93 10.85
CA SER A 151 4.05 -1.35 11.28
C SER A 151 4.73 -0.30 12.18
N ILE A 152 4.62 0.99 11.82
CA ILE A 152 5.09 2.11 12.64
C ILE A 152 4.33 2.20 13.97
N TYR A 153 3.00 2.02 13.97
CA TYR A 153 2.20 1.98 15.20
C TYR A 153 2.67 0.86 16.14
N THR A 154 3.00 -0.30 15.59
CA THR A 154 3.52 -1.43 16.36
C THR A 154 4.91 -1.11 16.93
N ALA A 155 5.81 -0.54 16.13
CA ALA A 155 7.13 -0.10 16.60
C ALA A 155 7.04 1.01 17.65
N TYR A 156 6.13 1.96 17.47
CA TYR A 156 5.87 3.03 18.44
C TYR A 156 5.35 2.46 19.79
N ALA A 157 4.40 1.53 19.71
CA ALA A 157 3.90 0.85 20.90
C ALA A 157 5.00 0.05 21.62
N ALA A 158 5.84 -0.67 20.88
CA ALA A 158 6.98 -1.41 21.43
C ALA A 158 7.98 -0.46 22.14
N LYS A 159 8.24 0.71 21.55
CA LYS A 159 9.19 1.69 22.10
C LYS A 159 8.67 2.35 23.36
N HIS A 160 7.40 2.71 23.41
CA HIS A 160 6.87 3.60 24.46
C HIS A 160 5.95 2.91 25.47
N HIS A 161 5.20 1.88 25.05
CA HIS A 161 4.07 1.37 25.83
C HIS A 161 4.22 -0.07 26.29
N PHE A 162 5.15 -0.85 25.72
CA PHE A 162 5.31 -2.27 26.04
C PHE A 162 6.76 -2.67 26.24
N ASP A 163 7.00 -3.59 27.17
CA ASP A 163 8.24 -4.34 27.28
C ASP A 163 8.17 -5.61 26.42
N GLU A 164 6.94 -6.17 26.27
CA GLU A 164 6.63 -7.30 25.40
C GLU A 164 5.26 -7.09 24.73
N ILE A 165 5.22 -7.07 23.41
CA ILE A 165 3.97 -7.20 22.66
C ILE A 165 3.68 -8.69 22.51
N ARG A 166 2.48 -9.13 22.94
CA ARG A 166 2.07 -10.55 22.89
C ARG A 166 1.02 -10.84 21.83
N TYR A 167 0.07 -9.93 21.67
CA TYR A 167 -1.06 -10.07 20.74
C TYR A 167 -1.20 -8.79 19.95
N LEU A 168 -1.28 -8.95 18.63
CA LEU A 168 -1.45 -7.86 17.68
C LEU A 168 -2.60 -8.20 16.73
N ASP A 169 -3.64 -7.38 16.71
CA ASP A 169 -4.66 -7.40 15.68
C ASP A 169 -4.59 -6.07 14.91
N ILE A 170 -4.21 -6.15 13.64
CA ILE A 170 -4.32 -5.04 12.69
C ILE A 170 -5.75 -5.06 12.18
N VAL A 171 -6.39 -3.90 12.18
CA VAL A 171 -7.81 -3.78 11.79
C VAL A 171 -7.95 -2.67 10.76
N ASP A 172 -8.45 -3.03 9.58
CA ASP A 172 -8.74 -2.12 8.48
C ASP A 172 -10.25 -2.09 8.19
N CYS A 173 -10.84 -0.91 8.35
CA CYS A 173 -12.23 -0.67 8.04
C CYS A 173 -12.36 0.43 7.01
N ASN A 174 -12.98 0.09 5.87
CA ASN A 174 -13.53 1.10 4.98
C ASN A 174 -15.06 1.15 5.16
N ALA A 175 -15.53 2.18 5.84
CA ALA A 175 -16.96 2.44 6.06
C ALA A 175 -17.54 3.45 5.07
N GLY A 176 -16.92 3.59 3.92
CA GLY A 176 -17.36 4.50 2.87
C GLY A 176 -18.39 3.89 1.93
N ASP A 177 -19.12 4.77 1.22
CA ASP A 177 -20.04 4.42 0.13
C ASP A 177 -19.70 5.24 -1.12
N HIS A 178 -19.28 4.56 -2.16
CA HIS A 178 -18.99 5.13 -3.48
C HIS A 178 -20.17 5.01 -4.47
N HIS A 179 -21.32 4.57 -4.01
CA HIS A 179 -22.58 4.43 -4.78
C HIS A 179 -22.47 3.55 -6.04
N LYS A 180 -21.51 2.61 -6.08
CA LYS A 180 -21.38 1.61 -7.14
C LYS A 180 -21.82 0.25 -6.60
N ALA A 181 -22.50 -0.55 -7.44
CA ALA A 181 -22.90 -1.89 -7.08
C ALA A 181 -21.69 -2.79 -6.75
N PHE A 182 -20.62 -2.65 -7.51
CA PHE A 182 -19.33 -3.30 -7.28
C PHE A 182 -18.19 -2.42 -7.81
N ALA A 183 -17.24 -2.14 -6.97
CA ALA A 183 -15.98 -1.48 -7.31
C ALA A 183 -14.94 -1.83 -6.26
N THR A 184 -13.66 -1.72 -6.61
CA THR A 184 -12.54 -1.92 -5.69
C THR A 184 -11.90 -0.57 -5.38
N ASN A 185 -11.36 -0.40 -4.18
CA ASN A 185 -10.78 0.88 -3.73
C ASN A 185 -9.34 1.10 -4.23
N PHE A 186 -8.68 0.04 -4.66
CA PHE A 186 -7.36 0.06 -5.31
C PHE A 186 -7.39 -0.90 -6.50
N ASN A 187 -6.24 -1.25 -7.07
CA ASN A 187 -6.16 -2.07 -8.27
C ASN A 187 -7.07 -3.31 -8.18
N PRO A 188 -8.06 -3.48 -9.07
CA PRO A 188 -9.03 -4.59 -8.97
C PRO A 188 -8.40 -5.98 -8.98
N GLU A 189 -7.30 -6.15 -9.70
CA GLU A 189 -6.58 -7.43 -9.77
C GLU A 189 -5.96 -7.77 -8.41
N ILE A 190 -5.22 -6.83 -7.80
CA ILE A 190 -4.59 -7.03 -6.49
C ILE A 190 -5.68 -7.26 -5.43
N ASN A 191 -6.70 -6.40 -5.39
CA ASN A 191 -7.79 -6.51 -4.43
C ASN A 191 -8.52 -7.88 -4.49
N ILE A 192 -8.88 -8.34 -5.69
CA ILE A 192 -9.59 -9.61 -5.85
C ILE A 192 -8.67 -10.79 -5.49
N ARG A 193 -7.38 -10.76 -5.86
CA ARG A 193 -6.40 -11.79 -5.50
C ARG A 193 -6.24 -11.91 -3.99
N GLU A 194 -6.06 -10.78 -3.31
CA GLU A 194 -5.91 -10.70 -1.87
C GLU A 194 -7.11 -11.32 -1.12
N ILE A 195 -8.33 -10.94 -1.49
CA ILE A 195 -9.55 -11.39 -0.78
C ILE A 195 -9.89 -12.86 -1.07
N THR A 196 -9.52 -13.35 -2.25
CA THR A 196 -9.86 -14.71 -2.68
C THR A 196 -8.82 -15.76 -2.30
N GLN A 197 -7.67 -15.37 -1.79
CA GLN A 197 -6.66 -16.29 -1.28
C GLN A 197 -7.03 -16.79 0.13
N LYS A 198 -6.34 -17.84 0.57
CA LYS A 198 -6.47 -18.36 1.93
C LYS A 198 -6.04 -17.32 2.96
N GLY A 199 -6.75 -17.29 4.08
CA GLY A 199 -6.33 -16.51 5.23
C GLY A 199 -5.07 -17.13 5.87
N LEU A 200 -4.19 -16.28 6.40
CA LEU A 200 -2.98 -16.73 7.06
C LEU A 200 -2.66 -15.80 8.24
N TYR A 201 -2.44 -16.36 9.40
CA TYR A 201 -2.07 -15.59 10.59
C TYR A 201 -1.02 -16.30 11.43
N TRP A 202 -0.35 -15.55 12.28
CA TRP A 202 0.66 -16.07 13.20
C TRP A 202 0.06 -16.47 14.53
N GLU A 203 0.35 -17.68 15.02
CA GLU A 203 -0.08 -18.17 16.33
C GLU A 203 1.01 -19.06 16.96
N ASN A 204 1.53 -18.64 18.12
CA ASN A 204 2.48 -19.42 18.95
C ASN A 204 3.70 -20.00 18.19
N GLY A 205 4.30 -19.20 17.32
CA GLY A 205 5.49 -19.62 16.57
C GLY A 205 5.20 -20.36 15.26
N GLN A 206 3.95 -20.37 14.81
CA GLN A 206 3.53 -21.08 13.60
C GLN A 206 2.57 -20.21 12.77
N TRP A 207 2.64 -20.39 11.46
CA TRP A 207 1.61 -19.90 10.55
C TRP A 207 0.40 -20.84 10.57
N VAL A 208 -0.78 -20.27 10.68
CA VAL A 208 -2.07 -20.98 10.65
C VAL A 208 -2.85 -20.52 9.43
N GLU A 209 -3.15 -21.47 8.55
CA GLU A 209 -3.89 -21.27 7.32
C GLU A 209 -5.40 -21.50 7.55
N THR A 210 -6.26 -20.69 6.90
CA THR A 210 -7.71 -20.83 6.90
C THR A 210 -8.25 -20.78 5.48
N GLU A 211 -9.50 -21.20 5.27
CA GLU A 211 -10.16 -20.96 4.00
C GLU A 211 -10.46 -19.45 3.83
N PRO A 212 -10.60 -18.97 2.58
CA PRO A 212 -10.89 -17.57 2.33
C PRO A 212 -12.13 -17.08 3.09
N LEU A 213 -12.00 -15.99 3.84
CA LEU A 213 -13.06 -15.35 4.61
C LEU A 213 -13.74 -16.25 5.67
N GLU A 214 -13.16 -17.40 6.02
CA GLU A 214 -13.76 -18.38 6.97
C GLU A 214 -13.89 -17.79 8.38
N ILE A 215 -12.86 -17.09 8.85
CA ILE A 215 -12.88 -16.48 10.17
C ILE A 215 -13.30 -15.02 10.06
N HIS A 216 -14.43 -14.73 10.66
CA HIS A 216 -14.96 -13.35 10.70
C HIS A 216 -15.67 -13.07 12.01
N LYS A 217 -15.73 -11.81 12.41
CA LYS A 217 -16.43 -11.34 13.60
C LYS A 217 -16.75 -9.84 13.48
N PRO A 218 -17.79 -9.34 14.16
CA PRO A 218 -17.97 -7.91 14.28
C PRO A 218 -16.87 -7.30 15.16
N LEU A 219 -16.23 -6.24 14.66
CA LEU A 219 -15.31 -5.41 15.44
C LEU A 219 -15.85 -3.99 15.53
N ASN A 220 -15.69 -3.36 16.69
CA ASN A 220 -16.15 -1.99 16.90
C ASN A 220 -15.04 -0.98 16.52
N TYR A 221 -15.32 -0.10 15.56
CA TYR A 221 -14.41 0.94 15.10
C TYR A 221 -14.82 2.29 15.65
N PRO A 222 -13.88 3.08 16.22
CA PRO A 222 -14.20 4.41 16.75
C PRO A 222 -14.85 5.30 15.69
N GLU A 223 -15.92 6.01 16.09
CA GLU A 223 -16.73 6.90 15.25
C GLU A 223 -17.52 6.23 14.10
N ILE A 224 -17.31 4.94 13.87
CA ILE A 224 -17.99 4.15 12.83
C ILE A 224 -18.98 3.15 13.44
N GLY A 225 -18.62 2.53 14.57
CA GLY A 225 -19.39 1.47 15.20
C GLY A 225 -19.00 0.06 14.73
N PRO A 226 -19.85 -0.95 14.98
CA PRO A 226 -19.55 -2.34 14.66
C PRO A 226 -19.60 -2.58 13.15
N LYS A 227 -18.59 -3.29 12.63
CA LYS A 227 -18.49 -3.76 11.25
C LYS A 227 -18.01 -5.21 11.22
N GLU A 228 -18.62 -6.02 10.36
CA GLU A 228 -18.13 -7.37 10.12
C GLU A 228 -16.74 -7.32 9.53
N SER A 229 -15.80 -7.98 10.18
CA SER A 229 -14.38 -7.97 9.84
C SER A 229 -13.92 -9.39 9.60
N TYR A 230 -13.20 -9.59 8.50
CA TYR A 230 -12.76 -10.87 7.99
C TYR A 230 -11.26 -11.00 8.16
N LEU A 231 -10.81 -12.14 8.65
CA LEU A 231 -9.38 -12.46 8.76
C LEU A 231 -8.82 -12.75 7.37
N LEU A 232 -7.75 -12.03 7.02
CA LEU A 232 -7.01 -12.21 5.77
C LEU A 232 -5.53 -12.51 6.06
N HIS A 233 -4.81 -12.92 5.03
CA HIS A 233 -3.36 -12.80 5.00
C HIS A 233 -2.99 -11.37 4.61
N HIS A 234 -2.01 -10.79 5.29
CA HIS A 234 -1.45 -9.50 4.91
C HIS A 234 0.04 -9.46 5.22
N GLU A 235 0.81 -8.85 4.34
CA GLU A 235 2.26 -8.99 4.29
C GLU A 235 3.02 -8.46 5.51
N GLU A 236 2.54 -7.40 6.17
CA GLU A 236 3.24 -6.84 7.33
C GLU A 236 3.30 -7.79 8.52
N ILE A 237 2.41 -8.79 8.60
CA ILE A 237 2.49 -9.80 9.67
C ILE A 237 3.84 -10.53 9.61
N GLU A 238 4.37 -10.82 8.40
CA GLU A 238 5.66 -11.49 8.24
C GLU A 238 6.80 -10.66 8.84
N SER A 239 6.89 -9.37 8.49
CA SER A 239 7.96 -8.52 8.99
C SER A 239 7.80 -8.20 10.48
N LEU A 240 6.58 -8.00 10.96
CA LEU A 240 6.29 -7.68 12.35
C LEU A 240 6.63 -8.83 13.30
N VAL A 241 6.27 -10.07 12.99
CA VAL A 241 6.62 -11.22 13.85
C VAL A 241 8.11 -11.54 13.83
N LYS A 242 8.79 -11.24 12.72
CA LYS A 242 10.26 -11.35 12.63
C LYS A 242 10.96 -10.30 13.49
N ASN A 243 10.48 -9.04 13.45
CA ASN A 243 11.13 -7.92 14.14
C ASN A 243 10.69 -7.76 15.60
N HIS A 244 9.53 -8.34 15.97
CA HIS A 244 8.99 -8.37 17.34
C HIS A 244 8.76 -9.80 17.84
N PRO A 245 9.82 -10.55 18.21
CA PRO A 245 9.74 -12.00 18.49
C PRO A 245 8.93 -12.36 19.75
N THR A 246 8.50 -11.39 20.54
CA THR A 246 7.60 -11.58 21.68
C THR A 246 6.14 -11.78 21.28
N ILE A 247 5.80 -11.50 20.02
CA ILE A 247 4.45 -11.67 19.49
C ILE A 247 4.10 -13.15 19.43
N LYS A 248 3.06 -13.53 20.17
CA LYS A 248 2.49 -14.87 20.20
C LYS A 248 1.40 -15.07 19.17
N ARG A 249 0.64 -14.02 18.87
CA ARG A 249 -0.39 -14.01 17.83
C ARG A 249 -0.42 -12.67 17.13
N ALA A 250 -0.44 -12.71 15.79
CA ALA A 250 -0.65 -11.55 14.93
C ALA A 250 -1.68 -11.89 13.85
N ARG A 251 -2.68 -11.01 13.66
CA ARG A 251 -3.79 -11.18 12.71
C ARG A 251 -4.07 -9.87 12.01
N PHE A 252 -4.53 -9.99 10.76
CA PHE A 252 -5.04 -8.87 9.97
C PHE A 252 -6.54 -9.05 9.71
N TRP A 253 -7.30 -7.99 9.87
CA TRP A 253 -8.75 -7.97 9.72
C TRP A 253 -9.17 -6.85 8.79
N MET A 254 -9.95 -7.17 7.76
CA MET A 254 -10.50 -6.19 6.82
C MET A 254 -12.02 -6.28 6.74
N THR A 255 -12.68 -5.14 6.50
CA THR A 255 -14.13 -5.07 6.37
C THR A 255 -14.58 -5.08 4.92
N PHE A 256 -15.68 -5.77 4.65
CA PHE A 256 -16.33 -5.78 3.34
C PHE A 256 -17.83 -5.56 3.48
N GLY A 257 -18.40 -4.81 2.54
CA GLY A 257 -19.86 -4.67 2.43
C GLY A 257 -20.51 -5.97 1.96
N GLU A 258 -21.69 -6.29 2.48
CA GLU A 258 -22.45 -7.50 2.10
C GLU A 258 -22.69 -7.58 0.58
N GLN A 259 -23.00 -6.44 -0.06
CA GLN A 259 -23.20 -6.39 -1.50
C GLN A 259 -21.92 -6.67 -2.28
N TYR A 260 -20.78 -6.17 -1.81
CA TYR A 260 -19.48 -6.46 -2.41
C TYR A 260 -19.19 -7.96 -2.39
N LEU A 261 -19.36 -8.61 -1.24
CA LEU A 261 -19.11 -10.06 -1.09
C LEU A 261 -20.03 -10.90 -1.98
N LYS A 262 -21.31 -10.53 -2.11
CA LYS A 262 -22.25 -11.21 -3.03
C LYS A 262 -21.80 -11.13 -4.49
N HIS A 263 -21.32 -9.98 -4.94
CA HIS A 263 -20.80 -9.85 -6.31
C HIS A 263 -19.48 -10.63 -6.48
N LEU A 264 -18.59 -10.59 -5.49
CA LEU A 264 -17.34 -11.34 -5.51
C LEU A 264 -17.61 -12.85 -5.61
N GLU A 265 -18.56 -13.38 -4.84
CA GLU A 265 -18.99 -14.78 -4.92
C GLU A 265 -19.45 -15.16 -6.34
N VAL A 266 -20.26 -14.34 -6.99
CA VAL A 266 -20.69 -14.57 -8.37
C VAL A 266 -19.48 -14.56 -9.31
N ILE A 267 -18.59 -13.59 -9.19
CA ILE A 267 -17.36 -13.46 -10.00
C ILE A 267 -16.50 -14.72 -9.87
N GLN A 268 -16.34 -15.26 -8.65
CA GLN A 268 -15.59 -16.49 -8.41
C GLN A 268 -16.31 -17.71 -9.02
N ASN A 269 -17.61 -17.86 -8.77
CA ASN A 269 -18.40 -19.00 -9.24
C ASN A 269 -18.45 -19.12 -10.77
N ILE A 270 -18.42 -18.02 -11.49
CA ILE A 270 -18.36 -18.01 -12.97
C ILE A 270 -16.92 -18.02 -13.52
N GLY A 271 -15.90 -18.08 -12.67
CA GLY A 271 -14.50 -18.17 -13.05
C GLY A 271 -13.86 -16.85 -13.55
N MET A 272 -14.48 -15.71 -13.28
CA MET A 272 -13.95 -14.41 -13.71
C MET A 272 -12.78 -13.92 -12.84
N SER A 273 -12.52 -14.53 -11.68
CA SER A 273 -11.34 -14.28 -10.83
C SER A 273 -10.11 -15.10 -11.23
N ARG A 274 -10.18 -15.96 -12.25
CA ARG A 274 -9.06 -16.79 -12.72
C ARG A 274 -7.92 -15.95 -13.28
N ILE A 275 -6.68 -16.34 -12.95
CA ILE A 275 -5.44 -15.72 -13.40
C ILE A 275 -4.76 -16.48 -14.56
N ASP A 276 -5.22 -17.69 -14.88
CA ASP A 276 -4.73 -18.48 -16.01
C ASP A 276 -5.37 -18.06 -17.34
N GLU A 277 -4.62 -18.24 -18.43
CA GLU A 277 -5.11 -17.95 -19.80
C GLU A 277 -6.17 -18.98 -20.21
N ILE A 278 -7.30 -18.52 -20.71
CA ILE A 278 -8.32 -19.35 -21.35
C ILE A 278 -8.46 -19.02 -22.84
N GLU A 279 -8.78 -20.01 -23.65
CA GLU A 279 -9.08 -19.84 -25.08
C GLU A 279 -10.58 -20.08 -25.34
N TYR A 280 -11.19 -19.20 -26.11
CA TYR A 280 -12.55 -19.40 -26.63
C TYR A 280 -12.67 -18.97 -28.08
N THR A 281 -13.74 -19.41 -28.74
CA THR A 281 -14.04 -19.01 -30.11
C THR A 281 -15.05 -17.86 -30.10
N ALA A 282 -14.68 -16.74 -30.71
CA ALA A 282 -15.55 -15.58 -30.90
C ALA A 282 -15.83 -15.37 -32.41
N GLU A 283 -16.93 -14.69 -32.72
CA GLU A 283 -17.13 -14.15 -34.07
C GLU A 283 -16.29 -12.89 -34.24
N ALA A 284 -15.55 -12.80 -35.33
CA ALA A 284 -14.76 -11.62 -35.65
C ALA A 284 -15.65 -10.40 -35.90
N ALA A 285 -15.25 -9.25 -35.36
CA ALA A 285 -16.03 -8.00 -35.47
C ALA A 285 -16.23 -7.52 -36.92
N ASP A 286 -15.35 -7.92 -37.84
CA ASP A 286 -15.42 -7.58 -39.25
C ASP A 286 -16.24 -8.59 -40.09
N GLY A 287 -16.82 -9.61 -39.44
CA GLY A 287 -17.62 -10.65 -40.09
C GLY A 287 -16.80 -11.70 -40.88
N SER A 288 -15.48 -11.77 -40.68
CA SER A 288 -14.59 -12.75 -41.36
C SER A 288 -14.77 -14.20 -40.86
N GLY A 289 -15.64 -14.42 -39.87
CA GLY A 289 -15.96 -15.72 -39.28
C GLY A 289 -15.33 -15.94 -37.88
N PRO A 290 -15.35 -17.18 -37.39
CA PRO A 290 -14.89 -17.49 -36.05
C PRO A 290 -13.39 -17.32 -35.89
N VAL A 291 -12.96 -16.66 -34.79
CA VAL A 291 -11.56 -16.45 -34.43
C VAL A 291 -11.29 -17.01 -33.03
N LYS A 292 -10.09 -17.54 -32.82
CA LYS A 292 -9.62 -17.96 -31.50
C LYS A 292 -9.13 -16.75 -30.73
N VAL A 293 -9.67 -16.55 -29.55
CA VAL A 293 -9.30 -15.46 -28.63
C VAL A 293 -8.77 -16.05 -27.33
N LYS A 294 -7.65 -15.51 -26.85
CA LYS A 294 -7.05 -15.87 -25.57
C LYS A 294 -7.17 -14.69 -24.62
N ILE A 295 -7.64 -14.96 -23.42
CA ILE A 295 -7.76 -13.95 -22.36
C ILE A 295 -7.40 -14.55 -21.00
N VAL A 296 -6.96 -13.69 -20.08
CA VAL A 296 -6.95 -13.96 -18.65
C VAL A 296 -8.22 -13.33 -18.07
N PRO A 297 -9.16 -14.11 -17.51
CA PRO A 297 -10.47 -13.60 -17.07
C PRO A 297 -10.37 -12.41 -16.11
N LEU A 298 -9.45 -12.46 -15.14
CA LEU A 298 -9.25 -11.38 -14.17
C LEU A 298 -8.75 -10.08 -14.86
N GLN A 299 -7.91 -10.17 -15.89
CA GLN A 299 -7.46 -9.00 -16.65
C GLN A 299 -8.61 -8.38 -17.46
N PHE A 300 -9.49 -9.21 -18.01
CA PHE A 300 -10.69 -8.73 -18.67
C PHE A 300 -11.66 -8.07 -17.68
N LEU A 301 -11.90 -8.69 -16.53
CA LEU A 301 -12.72 -8.12 -15.45
C LEU A 301 -12.20 -6.75 -15.02
N LYS A 302 -10.89 -6.63 -14.78
CA LYS A 302 -10.22 -5.37 -14.44
C LYS A 302 -10.47 -4.27 -15.49
N ALA A 303 -10.52 -4.63 -16.76
CA ALA A 303 -10.72 -3.66 -17.85
C ALA A 303 -12.16 -3.10 -17.91
N VAL A 304 -13.15 -3.81 -17.37
CA VAL A 304 -14.57 -3.39 -17.36
C VAL A 304 -15.02 -2.83 -16.02
N LEU A 305 -14.29 -3.03 -14.93
CA LEU A 305 -14.61 -2.48 -13.63
C LEU A 305 -14.38 -0.96 -13.57
N PRO A 306 -15.12 -0.24 -12.70
CA PRO A 306 -14.82 1.16 -12.42
C PRO A 306 -13.37 1.35 -12.00
N ASN A 307 -12.72 2.41 -12.53
CA ASN A 307 -11.36 2.74 -12.12
C ASN A 307 -11.39 3.29 -10.68
N PRO A 308 -10.60 2.75 -9.74
CA PRO A 308 -10.54 3.25 -8.36
C PRO A 308 -10.22 4.74 -8.21
N GLN A 309 -9.50 5.33 -9.18
CA GLN A 309 -9.20 6.77 -9.20
C GLN A 309 -10.45 7.64 -9.39
N ASP A 310 -11.48 7.11 -10.05
CA ASP A 310 -12.70 7.86 -10.40
C ASP A 310 -13.78 7.76 -9.32
N LEU A 311 -13.51 7.05 -8.22
CA LEU A 311 -14.50 6.88 -7.14
C LEU A 311 -14.63 8.10 -6.21
N GLY A 312 -13.60 8.95 -6.12
CA GLY A 312 -13.44 9.94 -5.07
C GLY A 312 -14.51 11.05 -5.05
N GLU A 313 -15.05 11.47 -6.21
CA GLU A 313 -15.93 12.63 -6.31
C GLU A 313 -17.21 12.53 -5.47
N ASN A 314 -17.79 11.32 -5.40
CA ASN A 314 -19.03 11.05 -4.66
C ASN A 314 -18.83 10.00 -3.56
N TYR A 315 -17.63 9.89 -3.02
CA TYR A 315 -17.32 8.92 -1.99
C TYR A 315 -17.57 9.53 -0.61
N GLU A 316 -18.58 9.04 0.08
CA GLU A 316 -18.93 9.45 1.43
C GLU A 316 -18.32 8.49 2.48
N GLY A 317 -18.29 8.93 3.75
CA GLY A 317 -17.78 8.13 4.86
C GLY A 317 -16.27 8.23 5.04
N GLN A 318 -15.70 7.24 5.70
CA GLN A 318 -14.30 7.27 6.13
C GLN A 318 -13.71 5.86 6.25
N THR A 319 -12.38 5.78 6.23
CA THR A 319 -11.64 4.60 6.68
C THR A 319 -11.31 4.73 8.17
N SER A 320 -11.09 3.59 8.85
CA SER A 320 -10.54 3.51 10.20
C SER A 320 -9.56 2.35 10.25
N ILE A 321 -8.26 2.66 10.33
CA ILE A 321 -7.20 1.65 10.27
C ILE A 321 -6.32 1.80 11.50
N GLY A 322 -5.95 0.67 12.14
CA GLY A 322 -5.13 0.72 13.34
C GLY A 322 -4.69 -0.62 13.89
N CYS A 323 -3.99 -0.55 15.02
CA CYS A 323 -3.42 -1.70 15.71
C CYS A 323 -4.01 -1.84 17.11
N ARG A 324 -4.64 -2.97 17.38
CA ARG A 324 -5.07 -3.40 18.70
C ARG A 324 -3.98 -4.30 19.28
N ILE A 325 -3.41 -3.88 20.41
CA ILE A 325 -2.22 -4.51 20.98
C ILE A 325 -2.51 -4.90 22.43
N ARG A 326 -2.11 -6.11 22.80
CA ARG A 326 -2.06 -6.55 24.19
C ARG A 326 -0.67 -7.09 24.49
N GLY A 327 -0.11 -6.68 25.62
CA GLY A 327 1.25 -7.04 25.99
C GLY A 327 1.54 -6.75 27.47
N ILE A 328 2.80 -6.72 27.81
CA ILE A 328 3.29 -6.48 29.17
C ILE A 328 4.04 -5.15 29.24
N LYS A 329 3.75 -4.36 30.27
CA LYS A 329 4.53 -3.19 30.69
C LYS A 329 4.73 -3.20 32.20
N ASP A 330 5.96 -3.10 32.67
CA ASP A 330 6.31 -3.13 34.09
C ASP A 330 5.71 -4.35 34.83
N GLY A 331 5.72 -5.52 34.18
CA GLY A 331 5.19 -6.78 34.70
C GLY A 331 3.66 -6.87 34.74
N LYS A 332 2.92 -5.92 34.20
CA LYS A 332 1.46 -5.91 34.14
C LYS A 332 0.96 -6.05 32.71
N GLU A 333 -0.14 -6.77 32.54
CA GLU A 333 -0.82 -6.81 31.24
C GLU A 333 -1.50 -5.47 30.98
N ARG A 334 -1.38 -5.00 29.73
CA ARG A 334 -2.01 -3.78 29.25
C ARG A 334 -2.58 -4.01 27.85
N THR A 335 -3.59 -3.22 27.50
CA THR A 335 -4.12 -3.10 26.14
C THR A 335 -3.90 -1.68 25.61
N TYR A 336 -3.71 -1.61 24.30
CA TYR A 336 -3.47 -0.35 23.60
C TYR A 336 -4.08 -0.44 22.19
N TYR A 337 -4.81 0.58 21.81
CA TYR A 337 -5.32 0.73 20.46
C TYR A 337 -4.88 2.07 19.90
N VAL A 338 -4.13 2.03 18.80
CA VAL A 338 -3.72 3.19 18.02
C VAL A 338 -4.36 3.11 16.64
N TYR A 339 -4.97 4.20 16.17
CA TYR A 339 -5.72 4.20 14.94
C TYR A 339 -5.77 5.59 14.29
N ASN A 340 -6.10 5.61 13.01
CA ASN A 340 -6.42 6.80 12.23
C ASN A 340 -7.80 6.65 11.59
N ASN A 341 -8.57 7.74 11.57
CA ASN A 341 -9.77 7.86 10.76
C ASN A 341 -9.49 8.85 9.62
N CYS A 342 -9.79 8.44 8.37
CA CYS A 342 -9.57 9.28 7.19
C CYS A 342 -10.85 9.46 6.40
N SER A 343 -11.34 10.70 6.30
CA SER A 343 -12.52 11.05 5.51
C SER A 343 -12.23 10.97 4.01
N HIS A 344 -13.04 10.21 3.26
CA HIS A 344 -12.96 10.17 1.80
C HIS A 344 -13.15 11.54 1.16
N ARG A 345 -14.09 12.33 1.70
CA ARG A 345 -14.38 13.67 1.22
C ARG A 345 -13.20 14.63 1.42
N ALA A 346 -12.62 14.65 2.62
CA ALA A 346 -11.48 15.53 2.90
C ALA A 346 -10.26 15.15 2.05
N ALA A 347 -9.98 13.86 1.88
CA ALA A 347 -8.93 13.36 1.01
C ALA A 347 -9.12 13.81 -0.44
N TYR A 348 -10.35 13.71 -0.94
CA TYR A 348 -10.69 14.13 -2.30
C TYR A 348 -10.56 15.66 -2.51
N GLU A 349 -11.04 16.46 -1.57
CA GLU A 349 -10.93 17.93 -1.64
C GLU A 349 -9.45 18.37 -1.69
N GLU A 350 -8.58 17.70 -0.93
CA GLU A 350 -7.15 18.01 -0.93
C GLU A 350 -6.43 17.52 -2.18
N THR A 351 -6.58 16.25 -2.55
CA THR A 351 -5.73 15.61 -3.56
C THR A 351 -6.45 15.20 -4.83
N GLY A 352 -7.78 15.19 -4.84
CA GLY A 352 -8.59 14.65 -5.93
C GLY A 352 -8.71 13.14 -5.91
N MET A 353 -8.26 12.48 -4.81
CA MET A 353 -8.28 11.03 -4.64
C MET A 353 -9.06 10.65 -3.38
N GLN A 354 -9.64 9.44 -3.37
CA GLN A 354 -10.40 8.92 -2.24
C GLN A 354 -9.48 8.48 -1.07
N GLY A 355 -10.08 8.22 0.11
CA GLY A 355 -9.37 7.99 1.36
C GLY A 355 -8.38 6.82 1.34
N VAL A 356 -8.67 5.69 0.68
CA VAL A 356 -7.75 4.54 0.63
C VAL A 356 -6.47 4.88 -0.15
N SER A 357 -6.56 5.64 -1.25
CA SER A 357 -5.37 6.16 -1.94
C SER A 357 -4.62 7.19 -1.08
N TYR A 358 -5.36 7.97 -0.28
CA TYR A 358 -4.79 9.00 0.59
C TYR A 358 -4.03 8.37 1.76
N THR A 359 -4.62 7.36 2.43
CA THR A 359 -3.97 6.66 3.55
C THR A 359 -2.68 5.97 3.13
N THR A 360 -2.55 5.52 1.88
CA THR A 360 -1.31 4.91 1.38
C THR A 360 -0.31 5.95 0.85
N GLY A 361 -0.77 6.97 0.14
CA GLY A 361 0.11 7.94 -0.53
C GLY A 361 0.78 8.93 0.43
N VAL A 362 0.10 9.31 1.52
CA VAL A 362 0.68 10.21 2.54
C VAL A 362 1.86 9.56 3.27
N PRO A 363 1.76 8.33 3.79
CA PRO A 363 2.90 7.66 4.41
C PRO A 363 4.07 7.44 3.47
N ALA A 364 3.82 7.09 2.21
CA ALA A 364 4.88 6.96 1.21
C ALA A 364 5.70 8.26 1.08
N MET A 365 5.03 9.41 1.05
CA MET A 365 5.71 10.71 1.06
C MET A 365 6.44 10.97 2.38
N ILE A 366 5.86 10.61 3.54
CA ILE A 366 6.52 10.80 4.83
C ILE A 366 7.80 9.94 4.91
N GLY A 367 7.76 8.68 4.49
CA GLY A 367 8.95 7.82 4.42
C GLY A 367 10.04 8.40 3.51
N ALA A 368 9.65 8.90 2.33
CA ALA A 368 10.56 9.63 1.45
C ALA A 368 11.13 10.89 2.11
N MET A 369 10.34 11.63 2.89
CA MET A 369 10.78 12.79 3.68
C MET A 369 11.78 12.35 4.76
N MET A 370 11.54 11.26 5.48
CA MET A 370 12.47 10.72 6.48
C MET A 370 13.81 10.37 5.85
N PHE A 371 13.78 9.75 4.67
CA PHE A 371 15.00 9.46 3.90
C PHE A 371 15.73 10.75 3.48
N MET A 372 15.03 11.71 2.86
CA MET A 372 15.63 12.97 2.38
C MET A 372 16.22 13.82 3.50
N LYS A 373 15.64 13.78 4.69
CA LYS A 373 16.17 14.42 5.91
C LYS A 373 17.31 13.63 6.56
N GLY A 374 17.67 12.45 6.04
CA GLY A 374 18.73 11.60 6.56
C GLY A 374 18.35 10.81 7.84
N ILE A 375 17.09 10.88 8.27
CA ILE A 375 16.59 10.22 9.49
C ILE A 375 16.50 8.70 9.26
N TRP A 376 16.01 8.28 8.08
CA TRP A 376 15.89 6.88 7.67
C TRP A 376 16.94 6.46 6.62
N LYS A 377 18.07 7.13 6.59
CA LYS A 377 19.16 6.80 5.65
C LYS A 377 20.09 5.78 6.27
N ARG A 378 19.89 4.50 5.97
CA ARG A 378 20.63 3.36 6.49
C ARG A 378 20.88 2.36 5.36
N PRO A 379 22.15 2.05 4.98
CA PRO A 379 22.43 1.08 3.94
C PRO A 379 21.80 -0.29 4.22
N GLY A 380 21.24 -0.91 3.19
CA GLY A 380 20.56 -2.20 3.27
C GLY A 380 19.09 -2.12 2.86
N VAL A 381 18.35 -3.18 3.14
CA VAL A 381 16.90 -3.32 2.89
C VAL A 381 16.20 -3.46 4.23
N TRP A 382 15.21 -2.61 4.51
CA TRP A 382 14.60 -2.45 5.81
C TRP A 382 13.09 -2.26 5.69
N ASN A 383 12.31 -2.96 6.51
CA ASN A 383 10.92 -2.63 6.71
C ASN A 383 10.80 -1.39 7.60
N VAL A 384 9.71 -0.65 7.49
CA VAL A 384 9.56 0.65 8.17
C VAL A 384 9.65 0.58 9.69
N GLU A 385 9.19 -0.51 10.32
CA GLU A 385 9.26 -0.74 11.77
C GLU A 385 10.69 -0.93 12.30
N GLU A 386 11.68 -1.11 11.43
CA GLU A 386 13.09 -1.22 11.82
C GLU A 386 13.78 0.15 11.98
N PHE A 387 13.06 1.24 11.72
CA PHE A 387 13.50 2.62 11.93
C PHE A 387 12.88 3.23 13.19
N ASP A 388 13.36 4.39 13.61
CA ASP A 388 12.73 5.15 14.70
C ASP A 388 11.34 5.63 14.26
N PRO A 389 10.26 5.23 14.97
CA PRO A 389 8.90 5.59 14.60
C PRO A 389 8.53 7.04 14.92
N ASP A 390 9.17 7.68 15.96
CA ASP A 390 8.70 8.95 16.50
C ASP A 390 8.64 10.09 15.47
N PRO A 391 9.68 10.31 14.63
CA PRO A 391 9.62 11.39 13.64
C PRO A 391 8.54 11.15 12.58
N PHE A 392 8.25 9.89 12.26
CA PHE A 392 7.21 9.54 11.31
C PHE A 392 5.81 9.77 11.91
N MET A 393 5.59 9.35 13.16
CA MET A 393 4.35 9.56 13.92
C MET A 393 4.01 11.06 14.05
N GLU A 394 5.02 11.91 14.28
CA GLU A 394 4.86 13.37 14.30
C GLU A 394 4.38 13.90 12.95
N GLN A 395 4.96 13.40 11.83
CA GLN A 395 4.59 13.83 10.50
C GLN A 395 3.18 13.37 10.11
N LEU A 396 2.70 12.21 10.54
CA LEU A 396 1.32 11.80 10.30
C LEU A 396 0.31 12.88 10.71
N ASN A 397 0.48 13.46 11.90
CA ASN A 397 -0.39 14.52 12.41
C ASN A 397 -0.37 15.79 11.54
N THR A 398 0.79 16.16 11.01
CA THR A 398 0.95 17.39 10.22
C THR A 398 0.63 17.22 8.76
N GLN A 399 0.69 15.98 8.24
CA GLN A 399 0.49 15.68 6.82
C GLN A 399 -0.94 15.18 6.49
N GLY A 400 -1.87 15.23 7.45
CA GLY A 400 -3.29 14.98 7.21
C GLY A 400 -3.80 13.59 7.63
N LEU A 401 -3.00 12.81 8.36
CA LEU A 401 -3.39 11.52 8.94
C LEU A 401 -3.19 11.53 10.47
N PRO A 402 -3.93 12.37 11.22
CA PRO A 402 -3.84 12.39 12.66
C PRO A 402 -4.22 11.02 13.24
N TRP A 403 -3.45 10.58 14.24
CA TRP A 403 -3.69 9.32 14.91
C TRP A 403 -4.21 9.54 16.34
N HIS A 404 -4.91 8.54 16.86
CA HIS A 404 -5.56 8.54 18.15
C HIS A 404 -5.16 7.29 18.95
N GLU A 405 -5.25 7.38 20.28
CA GLU A 405 -4.86 6.32 21.21
C GLU A 405 -5.99 6.01 22.19
N ILE A 406 -6.16 4.73 22.52
CA ILE A 406 -7.01 4.24 23.60
C ILE A 406 -6.19 3.28 24.45
N PHE A 407 -6.07 3.60 25.75
CA PHE A 407 -5.33 2.79 26.71
C PHE A 407 -6.27 1.98 27.58
N ASP A 408 -5.86 0.76 27.90
CA ASP A 408 -6.52 -0.14 28.85
C ASP A 408 -8.02 -0.34 28.58
N GLY A 409 -8.42 -0.22 27.29
CA GLY A 409 -9.77 -0.50 26.81
C GLY A 409 -10.03 -2.01 26.72
N ASP A 410 -11.31 -2.37 26.72
CA ASP A 410 -11.74 -3.73 26.36
C ASP A 410 -11.58 -3.90 24.84
N LEU A 411 -10.46 -4.47 24.45
CA LEU A 411 -10.18 -4.83 23.06
C LEU A 411 -10.54 -6.30 22.88
N GLU A 412 -11.50 -6.58 22.06
CA GLU A 412 -11.92 -7.95 21.66
C GLU A 412 -10.81 -8.67 20.86
N LEU A 413 -9.66 -8.94 21.51
CA LEU A 413 -8.45 -9.53 20.93
C LEU A 413 -8.49 -11.07 20.98
#